data_0acd4d1176be664013582f4dd9df653a
#
_entry.id   0acd4d1176be664013582f4dd9df653a
#
_cell.length_a   1.000
_cell.length_b   1.000
_cell.length_c   1.000
_cell.angle_alpha   90.00
_cell.angle_beta   90.00
_cell.angle_gamma   90.00
#
_symmetry.space_group_name_H-M   'P 1'
#
loop_
_entity.id
_entity.type
_entity.pdbx_description
1 polymer ?
#
loop_
_entity_poly.entity_id
_entity_poly.type
_entity_poly.pdbx_seq_one_letter_code
_entity_poly.pdbx_strand_id
1 'polypeptide(L)'
;VVVGYTIAEKILGRTTVAGAPMPAGSEVEVKPDYVLGYDFPGYLDLIFKQMKEKFGIERVAEPDRFALFIDHMVPAATPDEEELHIVTRSWCKANGVRLHEREGIGHQVAAEVGYAAPGAFIVHFDGHVSQLGAFGALAIGIQTQLLEAFVRERISFTVPETTKVNL
;
A
#
# COMPACT_ATOMS: atom_id res chain seq x y z
N VAL A 1 3.73 10.84 35.15
CA VAL A 1 4.54 10.86 33.93
C VAL A 1 3.55 10.72 32.75
N VAL A 2 3.38 11.77 31.96
CA VAL A 2 2.59 11.68 30.74
C VAL A 2 3.44 10.87 29.78
N VAL A 3 3.10 9.60 29.58
CA VAL A 3 3.74 8.76 28.57
C VAL A 3 3.26 9.27 27.23
N GLY A 4 4.16 9.91 26.47
CA GLY A 4 3.84 10.36 25.12
C GLY A 4 3.83 9.17 24.17
N TYR A 5 2.91 9.19 23.19
CA TYR A 5 2.88 8.21 22.12
C TYR A 5 3.91 8.54 21.04
N THR A 6 4.49 7.53 20.44
CA THR A 6 5.38 7.63 19.28
C THR A 6 4.61 8.05 18.03
N ILE A 7 5.31 8.42 16.95
CA ILE A 7 4.68 8.75 15.66
C ILE A 7 3.92 7.55 15.10
N ALA A 8 4.50 6.35 15.18
CA ALA A 8 3.86 5.13 14.70
C ALA A 8 2.55 4.84 15.45
N GLU A 9 2.57 4.90 16.79
CA GLU A 9 1.38 4.70 17.62
C GLU A 9 0.27 5.71 17.32
N LYS A 10 0.62 6.97 17.03
CA LYS A 10 -0.33 8.01 16.65
C LYS A 10 -0.93 7.77 15.25
N ILE A 11 -0.09 7.47 14.26
CA ILE A 11 -0.53 7.25 12.88
C ILE A 11 -1.42 6.01 12.80
N LEU A 12 -0.98 4.88 13.35
CA LEU A 12 -1.77 3.66 13.36
C LEU A 12 -3.08 3.84 14.14
N GLY A 13 -3.01 4.43 15.33
CA GLY A 13 -4.20 4.70 16.13
C GLY A 13 -5.25 5.52 15.40
N ARG A 14 -4.84 6.55 14.64
CA ARG A 14 -5.75 7.36 13.81
C ARG A 14 -6.50 6.50 12.77
N THR A 15 -5.89 5.45 12.27
CA THR A 15 -6.45 4.59 11.20
C THR A 15 -7.28 3.43 11.74
N THR A 16 -7.39 3.28 13.06
CA THR A 16 -8.32 2.35 13.71
C THR A 16 -9.75 2.91 13.77
N VAL A 17 -10.71 2.07 14.07
CA VAL A 17 -12.09 2.49 14.31
C VAL A 17 -12.17 3.44 15.53
N ALA A 18 -11.35 3.22 16.54
CA ALA A 18 -11.33 4.04 17.76
C ALA A 18 -10.74 5.45 17.52
N GLY A 19 -9.91 5.62 16.50
CA GLY A 19 -9.29 6.90 16.15
C GLY A 19 -8.31 7.44 17.20
N ALA A 20 -7.83 6.60 18.11
CA ALA A 20 -6.98 6.98 19.24
C ALA A 20 -5.62 6.24 19.19
N PRO A 21 -4.52 6.86 19.67
CA PRO A 21 -3.22 6.21 19.74
C PRO A 21 -3.29 4.88 20.49
N MET A 22 -2.61 3.87 19.94
CA MET A 22 -2.54 2.53 20.51
C MET A 22 -1.10 2.21 20.88
N PRO A 23 -0.84 1.67 22.09
CA PRO A 23 0.52 1.38 22.52
C PRO A 23 1.13 0.23 21.70
N ALA A 24 2.48 0.23 21.63
CA ALA A 24 3.22 -0.87 21.03
C ALA A 24 2.80 -2.23 21.61
N GLY A 25 2.75 -3.26 20.73
CA GLY A 25 2.27 -4.61 21.07
C GLY A 25 0.76 -4.79 20.98
N SER A 26 -0.03 -3.73 20.77
CA SER A 26 -1.49 -3.84 20.58
C SER A 26 -1.79 -4.44 19.20
N GLU A 27 -2.72 -5.41 19.17
CA GLU A 27 -3.33 -5.90 17.92
C GLU A 27 -4.45 -4.95 17.52
N VAL A 28 -4.38 -4.42 16.30
CA VAL A 28 -5.33 -3.43 15.79
C VAL A 28 -5.77 -3.79 14.38
N GLU A 29 -7.01 -3.47 14.06
CA GLU A 29 -7.47 -3.43 12.67
C GLU A 29 -7.35 -1.99 12.17
N VAL A 30 -6.57 -1.80 11.13
CA VAL A 30 -6.24 -0.47 10.57
C VAL A 30 -6.69 -0.35 9.13
N LYS A 31 -7.12 0.86 8.76
CA LYS A 31 -7.47 1.21 7.39
C LYS A 31 -6.39 2.12 6.82
N PRO A 32 -5.55 1.63 5.90
CA PRO A 32 -4.52 2.45 5.27
C PRO A 32 -5.12 3.66 4.54
N ASP A 33 -4.38 4.77 4.53
CA ASP A 33 -4.75 5.90 3.67
C ASP A 33 -4.51 5.55 2.20
N TYR A 34 -3.41 4.82 1.92
CA TYR A 34 -3.09 4.33 0.59
C TYR A 34 -2.58 2.89 0.60
N VAL A 35 -2.99 2.15 -0.43
CA VAL A 35 -2.49 0.82 -0.77
C VAL A 35 -1.76 0.96 -2.11
N LEU A 36 -0.44 0.77 -2.09
CA LEU A 36 0.39 0.88 -3.30
C LEU A 36 0.75 -0.50 -3.83
N GLY A 37 0.42 -0.75 -5.08
CA GLY A 37 0.74 -2.00 -5.78
C GLY A 37 1.71 -1.76 -6.93
N TYR A 38 2.60 -2.72 -7.16
CA TYR A 38 3.62 -2.68 -8.21
C TYR A 38 3.50 -3.89 -9.11
N ASP A 39 3.77 -3.71 -10.38
CA ASP A 39 3.67 -4.73 -11.42
C ASP A 39 4.79 -5.79 -11.41
N PHE A 40 5.51 -5.91 -10.30
CA PHE A 40 6.56 -6.92 -10.14
C PHE A 40 6.03 -8.31 -10.54
N PRO A 41 6.80 -9.15 -11.29
CA PRO A 41 6.28 -10.08 -12.28
C PRO A 41 5.11 -10.94 -11.78
N GLY A 42 3.92 -10.66 -12.30
CA GLY A 42 2.70 -11.44 -12.08
C GLY A 42 2.07 -11.31 -10.69
N TYR A 43 2.60 -10.45 -9.79
CA TYR A 43 2.08 -10.37 -8.43
C TYR A 43 0.70 -9.72 -8.35
N LEU A 44 0.49 -8.62 -9.09
CA LEU A 44 -0.83 -7.99 -9.16
C LEU A 44 -1.85 -8.90 -9.84
N ASP A 45 -1.47 -9.57 -10.93
CA ASP A 45 -2.33 -10.55 -11.59
C ASP A 45 -2.78 -11.64 -10.63
N LEU A 46 -1.85 -12.18 -9.82
CA LEU A 46 -2.16 -13.15 -8.78
C LEU A 46 -3.14 -12.58 -7.73
N ILE A 47 -2.98 -11.34 -7.31
CA ILE A 47 -3.90 -10.67 -6.37
C ILE A 47 -5.29 -10.56 -6.98
N PHE A 48 -5.42 -10.04 -8.20
CA PHE A 48 -6.72 -9.89 -8.88
C PHE A 48 -7.43 -11.22 -9.07
N LYS A 49 -6.69 -12.25 -9.47
CA LYS A 49 -7.20 -13.60 -9.61
C LYS A 49 -7.70 -14.16 -8.27
N GLN A 50 -6.92 -14.01 -7.21
CA GLN A 50 -7.32 -14.49 -5.88
C GLN A 50 -8.52 -13.72 -5.29
N MET A 51 -8.62 -12.41 -5.52
CA MET A 51 -9.80 -11.63 -5.15
C MET A 51 -11.06 -12.24 -5.74
N LYS A 52 -11.03 -12.53 -7.05
CA LYS A 52 -12.16 -13.12 -7.77
C LYS A 52 -12.44 -14.55 -7.35
N GLU A 53 -11.44 -15.42 -7.39
CA GLU A 53 -11.62 -16.88 -7.20
C GLU A 53 -11.93 -17.26 -5.76
N LYS A 54 -11.28 -16.61 -4.78
CA LYS A 54 -11.44 -16.97 -3.37
C LYS A 54 -12.53 -16.18 -2.65
N PHE A 55 -12.77 -14.95 -3.07
CA PHE A 55 -13.67 -14.04 -2.36
C PHE A 55 -14.86 -13.57 -3.20
N GLY A 56 -14.90 -13.86 -4.51
CA GLY A 56 -15.93 -13.37 -5.39
C GLY A 56 -15.91 -11.85 -5.59
N ILE A 57 -14.79 -11.20 -5.27
CA ILE A 57 -14.62 -9.75 -5.33
C ILE A 57 -13.83 -9.40 -6.59
N GLU A 58 -14.40 -8.55 -7.43
CA GLU A 58 -13.76 -8.06 -8.66
C GLU A 58 -13.41 -6.57 -8.57
N ARG A 59 -13.91 -5.86 -7.55
CA ARG A 59 -13.74 -4.42 -7.38
C ARG A 59 -13.40 -4.06 -5.95
N VAL A 60 -12.54 -3.04 -5.82
CA VAL A 60 -12.33 -2.37 -4.53
C VAL A 60 -13.45 -1.35 -4.28
N ALA A 61 -13.81 -1.14 -3.02
CA ALA A 61 -14.91 -0.24 -2.66
C ALA A 61 -14.48 1.24 -2.68
N GLU A 62 -13.24 1.55 -2.31
CA GLU A 62 -12.70 2.91 -2.26
C GLU A 62 -11.47 3.05 -3.20
N PRO A 63 -11.67 3.13 -4.53
CA PRO A 63 -10.57 3.11 -5.50
C PRO A 63 -9.55 4.26 -5.31
N ASP A 64 -9.95 5.38 -4.77
CA ASP A 64 -9.06 6.52 -4.50
C ASP A 64 -7.96 6.22 -3.47
N ARG A 65 -8.11 5.15 -2.70
CA ARG A 65 -7.07 4.67 -1.77
C ARG A 65 -6.02 3.79 -2.43
N PHE A 66 -6.24 3.40 -3.67
CA PHE A 66 -5.35 2.50 -4.40
C PHE A 66 -4.59 3.27 -5.47
N ALA A 67 -3.29 3.01 -5.56
CA ALA A 67 -2.47 3.44 -6.67
C ALA A 67 -1.58 2.29 -7.13
N LEU A 68 -1.65 1.98 -8.43
CA LEU A 68 -0.84 0.93 -9.01
C LEU A 68 0.21 1.53 -9.94
N PHE A 69 1.37 0.88 -9.97
CA PHE A 69 2.53 1.35 -10.71
C PHE A 69 3.00 0.26 -11.68
N ILE A 70 3.14 0.62 -12.96
CA ILE A 70 3.86 -0.16 -13.94
C ILE A 70 5.23 0.52 -14.12
N ASP A 71 6.21 0.05 -13.37
CA ASP A 71 7.58 0.58 -13.36
C ASP A 71 8.66 -0.49 -13.54
N HIS A 72 8.25 -1.75 -13.63
CA HIS A 72 9.12 -2.87 -14.00
C HIS A 72 8.86 -3.27 -15.47
N MET A 73 9.86 -3.88 -16.10
CA MET A 73 9.74 -4.37 -17.47
C MET A 73 9.21 -3.29 -18.45
N VAL A 74 9.68 -2.05 -18.31
CA VAL A 74 9.23 -0.90 -19.10
C VAL A 74 10.37 -0.41 -20.00
N PRO A 75 10.22 -0.53 -21.35
CA PRO A 75 9.10 -1.19 -22.04
C PRO A 75 9.14 -2.71 -21.86
N ALA A 76 7.99 -3.37 -21.98
CA ALA A 76 7.94 -4.83 -22.00
C ALA A 76 8.82 -5.38 -23.14
N ALA A 77 9.65 -6.36 -22.82
CA ALA A 77 10.57 -6.97 -23.78
C ALA A 77 9.98 -8.23 -24.45
N THR A 78 8.96 -8.81 -23.85
CA THR A 78 8.28 -10.02 -24.34
C THR A 78 6.76 -9.85 -24.38
N PRO A 79 6.05 -10.65 -25.19
CA PRO A 79 4.58 -10.67 -25.18
C PRO A 79 3.99 -11.01 -23.80
N ASP A 80 4.62 -11.89 -23.04
CA ASP A 80 4.16 -12.30 -21.71
C ASP A 80 4.24 -11.14 -20.71
N GLU A 81 5.31 -10.33 -20.76
CA GLU A 81 5.45 -9.12 -19.95
C GLU A 81 4.37 -8.08 -20.32
N GLU A 82 4.11 -7.89 -21.60
CA GLU A 82 3.06 -6.96 -22.06
C GLU A 82 1.68 -7.44 -21.62
N GLU A 83 1.40 -8.75 -21.61
CA GLU A 83 0.13 -9.28 -21.10
C GLU A 83 -0.09 -8.93 -19.63
N LEU A 84 0.94 -9.02 -18.79
CA LEU A 84 0.85 -8.59 -17.37
C LEU A 84 0.50 -7.10 -17.25
N HIS A 85 1.10 -6.26 -18.08
CA HIS A 85 0.76 -4.83 -18.12
C HIS A 85 -0.68 -4.60 -18.59
N ILE A 86 -1.15 -5.35 -19.60
CA ILE A 86 -2.53 -5.28 -20.10
C ILE A 86 -3.52 -5.65 -19.00
N VAL A 87 -3.26 -6.71 -18.24
CA VAL A 87 -4.09 -7.12 -17.11
C VAL A 87 -4.18 -6.00 -16.07
N THR A 88 -3.05 -5.42 -15.66
CA THR A 88 -3.01 -4.32 -14.70
C THR A 88 -3.76 -3.09 -15.20
N ARG A 89 -3.53 -2.64 -16.44
CA ARG A 89 -4.25 -1.51 -17.06
C ARG A 89 -5.76 -1.74 -17.10
N SER A 90 -6.16 -2.95 -17.51
CA SER A 90 -7.57 -3.33 -17.63
C SER A 90 -8.27 -3.34 -16.28
N TRP A 91 -7.60 -3.89 -15.27
CA TRP A 91 -8.12 -3.93 -13.91
C TRP A 91 -8.25 -2.52 -13.30
N CYS A 92 -7.23 -1.67 -13.44
CA CYS A 92 -7.29 -0.28 -12.98
C CYS A 92 -8.43 0.49 -13.64
N LYS A 93 -8.59 0.36 -14.94
CA LYS A 93 -9.68 0.99 -15.70
C LYS A 93 -11.06 0.52 -15.22
N ALA A 94 -11.23 -0.78 -15.01
CA ALA A 94 -12.50 -1.36 -14.57
C ALA A 94 -12.86 -0.95 -13.14
N ASN A 95 -11.86 -0.71 -12.29
CA ASN A 95 -12.03 -0.35 -10.88
C ASN A 95 -12.02 1.16 -10.63
N GLY A 96 -11.60 1.99 -11.58
CA GLY A 96 -11.39 3.43 -11.36
C GLY A 96 -10.16 3.72 -10.49
N VAL A 97 -9.24 2.77 -10.38
CA VAL A 97 -8.00 2.90 -9.62
C VAL A 97 -6.96 3.69 -10.44
N ARG A 98 -6.24 4.57 -9.77
CA ARG A 98 -5.17 5.34 -10.40
C ARG A 98 -4.01 4.43 -10.80
N LEU A 99 -3.63 4.50 -12.07
CA LEU A 99 -2.47 3.83 -12.62
C LEU A 99 -1.39 4.85 -12.97
N HIS A 100 -0.18 4.61 -12.50
CA HIS A 100 1.03 5.33 -12.89
C HIS A 100 1.86 4.43 -13.81
N GLU A 101 2.06 4.87 -15.03
CA GLU A 101 2.82 4.13 -16.04
C GLU A 101 3.71 5.09 -16.83
N ARG A 102 4.98 4.73 -17.03
CA ARG A 102 5.97 5.54 -17.74
C ARG A 102 6.24 6.92 -17.11
N GLU A 103 5.97 7.04 -15.82
CA GLU A 103 6.21 8.27 -15.06
C GLU A 103 7.53 8.22 -14.29
N GLY A 104 8.17 7.07 -14.22
CA GLY A 104 9.41 6.82 -13.50
C GLY A 104 9.29 5.66 -12.51
N ILE A 105 10.20 5.59 -11.56
CA ILE A 105 10.22 4.57 -10.51
C ILE A 105 9.05 4.83 -9.55
N GLY A 106 8.20 3.84 -9.32
CA GLY A 106 6.94 4.01 -8.63
C GLY A 106 7.05 4.59 -7.23
N HIS A 107 8.05 4.21 -6.43
CA HIS A 107 8.22 4.77 -5.10
C HIS A 107 8.73 6.24 -5.12
N GLN A 108 9.41 6.69 -6.17
CA GLN A 108 9.73 8.10 -6.38
C GLN A 108 8.47 8.86 -6.82
N VAL A 109 7.75 8.35 -7.80
CA VAL A 109 6.48 8.91 -8.26
C VAL A 109 5.51 9.05 -7.09
N ALA A 110 5.40 8.04 -6.24
CA ALA A 110 4.53 8.08 -5.05
C ALA A 110 4.84 9.25 -4.11
N ALA A 111 6.11 9.61 -3.95
CA ALA A 111 6.52 10.78 -3.18
C ALA A 111 6.16 12.09 -3.89
N GLU A 112 6.44 12.18 -5.19
CA GLU A 112 6.25 13.39 -6.00
C GLU A 112 4.78 13.77 -6.19
N VAL A 113 3.89 12.78 -6.30
CA VAL A 113 2.44 13.02 -6.47
C VAL A 113 1.68 13.16 -5.15
N GLY A 114 2.38 13.06 -4.02
CA GLY A 114 1.84 13.41 -2.70
C GLY A 114 1.18 12.28 -1.91
N TYR A 115 1.35 11.00 -2.27
CA TYR A 115 0.89 9.90 -1.41
C TYR A 115 1.63 9.90 -0.07
N ALA A 116 2.90 10.30 -0.06
CA ALA A 116 3.75 10.36 1.13
C ALA A 116 3.56 11.67 1.92
N ALA A 117 2.33 12.05 2.22
CA ALA A 117 2.07 13.20 3.07
C ALA A 117 2.42 12.90 4.54
N PRO A 118 2.87 13.90 5.34
CA PRO A 118 3.12 13.72 6.76
C PRO A 118 1.91 13.14 7.50
N GLY A 119 2.13 12.05 8.23
CA GLY A 119 1.08 11.35 8.96
C GLY A 119 0.25 10.36 8.14
N ALA A 120 0.50 10.21 6.84
CA ALA A 120 -0.15 9.19 6.03
C ALA A 120 0.29 7.78 6.45
N PHE A 121 -0.65 6.83 6.46
CA PHE A 121 -0.36 5.41 6.61
C PHE A 121 -0.47 4.72 5.25
N ILE A 122 0.64 4.19 4.78
CA ILE A 122 0.78 3.58 3.46
C ILE A 122 1.16 2.12 3.62
N VAL A 123 0.45 1.23 2.95
CA VAL A 123 0.84 -0.17 2.85
C VAL A 123 1.22 -0.50 1.41
N HIS A 124 2.22 -1.36 1.26
CA HIS A 124 2.79 -1.68 -0.04
C HIS A 124 3.44 -3.07 -0.03
N PHE A 125 3.83 -3.52 -1.20
CA PHE A 125 4.50 -4.82 -1.37
C PHE A 125 6.02 -4.69 -1.57
N ASP A 126 6.49 -3.61 -2.20
CA ASP A 126 7.90 -3.40 -2.54
C ASP A 126 8.75 -3.03 -1.32
N GLY A 127 9.94 -3.62 -1.19
CA GLY A 127 10.83 -3.38 -0.06
C GLY A 127 11.39 -1.95 0.03
N HIS A 128 11.46 -1.22 -1.09
CA HIS A 128 12.04 0.13 -1.14
C HIS A 128 11.05 1.23 -0.75
N VAL A 129 9.75 0.98 -0.85
CA VAL A 129 8.70 1.99 -0.60
C VAL A 129 8.70 2.53 0.84
N SER A 130 9.29 1.81 1.78
CA SER A 130 9.47 2.28 3.16
C SER A 130 10.25 3.59 3.26
N GLN A 131 11.03 3.98 2.23
CA GLN A 131 11.69 5.30 2.13
C GLN A 131 10.70 6.47 2.21
N LEU A 132 9.42 6.27 1.90
CA LEU A 132 8.38 7.29 2.03
C LEU A 132 8.25 7.81 3.48
N GLY A 133 8.81 7.08 4.45
CA GLY A 133 8.97 7.55 5.82
C GLY A 133 9.79 8.83 5.94
N ALA A 134 10.71 9.12 5.01
CA ALA A 134 11.47 10.36 4.95
C ALA A 134 10.59 11.61 4.77
N PHE A 135 9.39 11.44 4.26
CA PHE A 135 8.38 12.49 4.06
C PHE A 135 7.38 12.58 5.24
N GLY A 136 7.63 11.85 6.32
CA GLY A 136 6.76 11.85 7.50
C GLY A 136 5.56 10.91 7.40
N ALA A 137 5.50 10.04 6.41
CA ALA A 137 4.52 8.97 6.32
C ALA A 137 4.97 7.74 7.13
N LEU A 138 4.04 6.87 7.50
CA LEU A 138 4.33 5.52 7.95
C LEU A 138 4.07 4.57 6.77
N ALA A 139 5.14 4.15 6.09
CA ALA A 139 5.06 3.25 4.95
C ALA A 139 5.58 1.86 5.34
N ILE A 140 4.71 0.85 5.25
CA ILE A 140 4.99 -0.51 5.73
C ILE A 140 4.78 -1.52 4.62
N GLY A 141 5.80 -2.37 4.42
CA GLY A 141 5.71 -3.51 3.51
C GLY A 141 4.85 -4.64 4.11
N ILE A 142 3.80 -5.02 3.40
CA ILE A 142 2.88 -6.10 3.76
C ILE A 142 2.81 -7.13 2.65
N GLN A 143 3.56 -8.22 2.75
CA GLN A 143 3.60 -9.21 1.69
C GLN A 143 2.30 -10.05 1.63
N THR A 144 2.06 -10.84 2.64
CA THR A 144 0.92 -11.77 2.68
C THR A 144 -0.42 -11.09 2.93
N GLN A 145 -0.41 -9.91 3.55
CA GLN A 145 -1.62 -9.15 3.88
C GLN A 145 -2.08 -8.22 2.75
N LEU A 146 -1.34 -8.12 1.63
CA LEU A 146 -1.73 -7.25 0.53
C LEU A 146 -3.07 -7.69 -0.07
N LEU A 147 -3.28 -8.99 -0.23
CA LEU A 147 -4.58 -9.52 -0.68
C LEU A 147 -5.71 -9.12 0.28
N GLU A 148 -5.46 -9.16 1.61
CA GLU A 148 -6.43 -8.70 2.60
C GLU A 148 -6.75 -7.20 2.42
N ALA A 149 -5.70 -6.38 2.20
CA ALA A 149 -5.88 -4.95 1.94
C ALA A 149 -6.73 -4.67 0.70
N PHE A 150 -6.59 -5.46 -0.37
CA PHE A 150 -7.40 -5.33 -1.58
C PHE A 150 -8.85 -5.81 -1.38
N VAL A 151 -9.06 -6.85 -0.57
CA VAL A 151 -10.38 -7.47 -0.36
C VAL A 151 -11.20 -6.73 0.70
N ARG A 152 -10.57 -6.34 1.81
CA ARG A 152 -11.24 -5.77 3.00
C ARG A 152 -10.98 -4.28 3.18
N GLU A 153 -10.00 -3.72 2.46
CA GLU A 153 -9.51 -2.33 2.64
C GLU A 153 -9.05 -2.04 4.08
N ARG A 154 -8.81 -3.09 4.83
CA ARG A 154 -8.31 -3.10 6.19
C ARG A 154 -7.33 -4.25 6.35
N ILE A 155 -6.41 -4.08 7.28
CA ILE A 155 -5.47 -5.13 7.65
C ILE A 155 -5.39 -5.24 9.17
N SER A 156 -5.16 -6.46 9.65
CA SER A 156 -4.80 -6.71 11.05
C SER A 156 -3.32 -6.42 11.23
N PHE A 157 -2.98 -5.63 12.22
CA PHE A 157 -1.61 -5.17 12.43
C PHE A 157 -1.25 -5.10 13.90
N THR A 158 -0.02 -5.54 14.25
CA THR A 158 0.54 -5.33 15.59
C THR A 158 1.28 -4.01 15.60
N VAL A 159 0.92 -3.10 16.50
CA VAL A 159 1.61 -1.82 16.66
C VAL A 159 3.08 -2.06 17.01
N PRO A 160 4.05 -1.64 16.19
CA PRO A 160 5.45 -1.96 16.41
C PRO A 160 6.08 -1.09 17.53
N GLU A 161 7.10 -1.65 18.17
CA GLU A 161 8.01 -0.84 18.98
C GLU A 161 8.77 0.16 18.10
N THR A 162 8.99 1.34 18.61
CA THR A 162 9.70 2.40 17.89
C THR A 162 11.05 2.68 18.54
N THR A 163 12.13 2.60 17.75
CA THR A 163 13.47 3.02 18.16
C THR A 163 13.73 4.45 17.69
N LYS A 164 14.06 5.35 18.62
CA LYS A 164 14.48 6.70 18.29
C LYS A 164 15.97 6.73 18.00
N VAL A 165 16.33 7.15 16.79
CA VAL A 165 17.71 7.40 16.39
C VAL A 165 17.94 8.91 16.33
N ASN A 166 18.94 9.40 17.06
CA ASN A 166 19.39 10.78 16.98
C ASN A 166 20.68 10.81 16.13
N LEU A 167 20.66 11.59 15.07
CA LEU A 167 21.78 11.82 14.16
C LEU A 167 22.56 13.05 14.58
#